data_96dcc347fe0fe5449527ad5c2994c181
#
_entry.id   96dcc347fe0fe5449527ad5c2994c181
#
_cell.length_a   1.000
_cell.length_b   1.000
_cell.length_c   1.000
_cell.angle_alpha   90.00
_cell.angle_beta   90.00
_cell.angle_gamma   90.00
#
_symmetry.space_group_name_H-M   'P 1'
#
loop_
_entity.id
_entity.type
_entity.pdbx_description
1 polymer ?
#
loop_
_entity_poly.entity_id
_entity_poly.type
_entity_poly.pdbx_seq_one_letter_code
_entity_poly.pdbx_strand_id
1 'polypeptide(L)'
;MQATTEPKTFTQVLTKVQTETIAKQPLDRWGSLNRFEFIPVEEGKRIVKTMLKPISDTDGQAPRIELPTLELSDFALGQLLQRADYPQKLLTKLPAKCVWVDVNILLQNLGEREALIRTINGNMARAILGSRYTPLDDADLYAIVAPYAEGAMVRWESIGELSSHISVSWPDTDEKGLQRGIHIANSEVGLRAVTIQAILYSQHCNNILPALGGDDNYYTRKNPFSNGKAHDLKGAQKAEKVTGWRFIHTGDKGRLENFVRDAIEDSKTQYEGLLARYNAGLQKQVDGIATIEEFGKKQDLNQAQLRSVLEAYAQDYNPTVTGVANAFTRAAQHQEDSEDRFHMQAVGSEVLRVYLN
;
A
#
# COMPACT_ATOMS: atom_id res chain seq x y z
N MET A 1 16.14 -22.75 -13.97
CA MET A 1 15.44 -22.33 -15.20
C MET A 1 14.18 -21.62 -14.76
N GLN A 2 14.18 -20.30 -14.63
CA GLN A 2 12.95 -19.55 -14.44
C GLN A 2 12.24 -19.52 -15.79
N ALA A 3 11.00 -19.99 -15.82
CA ALA A 3 10.15 -19.86 -17.00
C ALA A 3 10.06 -18.37 -17.34
N THR A 4 10.56 -17.99 -18.50
CA THR A 4 10.37 -16.65 -19.06
C THR A 4 8.90 -16.53 -19.46
N THR A 5 8.05 -16.18 -18.49
CA THR A 5 6.70 -15.73 -18.79
C THR A 5 6.83 -14.45 -19.62
N GLU A 6 6.18 -14.40 -20.77
CA GLU A 6 6.12 -13.16 -21.57
C GLU A 6 5.66 -12.00 -20.67
N PRO A 7 6.31 -10.83 -20.78
CA PRO A 7 5.95 -9.71 -19.94
C PRO A 7 4.50 -9.29 -20.24
N LYS A 8 3.69 -9.17 -19.20
CA LYS A 8 2.28 -8.78 -19.31
C LYS A 8 2.16 -7.32 -19.75
N THR A 9 1.16 -7.02 -20.54
CA THR A 9 0.75 -5.64 -20.82
C THR A 9 -0.10 -5.09 -19.67
N PHE A 10 -0.18 -3.76 -19.56
CA PHE A 10 -1.07 -3.12 -18.59
C PHE A 10 -2.53 -3.52 -18.78
N THR A 11 -2.99 -3.65 -20.02
CA THR A 11 -4.35 -4.08 -20.36
C THR A 11 -4.68 -5.48 -19.83
N GLN A 12 -3.73 -6.41 -19.88
CA GLN A 12 -3.92 -7.75 -19.32
C GLN A 12 -4.11 -7.72 -17.79
N VAL A 13 -3.35 -6.85 -17.10
CA VAL A 13 -3.53 -6.67 -15.64
C VAL A 13 -4.87 -6.01 -15.34
N LEU A 14 -5.26 -4.97 -16.07
CA LEU A 14 -6.58 -4.34 -15.91
C LEU A 14 -7.71 -5.36 -16.07
N THR A 15 -7.67 -6.20 -17.11
CA THR A 15 -8.69 -7.25 -17.32
C THR A 15 -8.74 -8.24 -16.15
N LYS A 16 -7.58 -8.65 -15.63
CA LYS A 16 -7.48 -9.52 -14.44
C LYS A 16 -8.15 -8.86 -13.23
N VAL A 17 -7.80 -7.61 -12.93
CA VAL A 17 -8.32 -6.87 -11.78
C VAL A 17 -9.83 -6.66 -11.88
N GLN A 18 -10.34 -6.31 -13.06
CA GLN A 18 -11.78 -6.20 -13.29
C GLN A 18 -12.53 -7.53 -13.04
N THR A 19 -11.95 -8.64 -13.49
CA THR A 19 -12.52 -9.97 -13.28
C THR A 19 -12.52 -10.34 -11.79
N GLU A 20 -11.42 -10.09 -11.08
CA GLU A 20 -11.31 -10.36 -9.65
C GLU A 20 -12.23 -9.45 -8.82
N THR A 21 -12.41 -8.18 -9.21
CA THR A 21 -13.34 -7.26 -8.55
C THR A 21 -14.77 -7.77 -8.67
N ILE A 22 -15.18 -8.23 -9.85
CA ILE A 22 -16.52 -8.81 -10.05
C ILE A 22 -16.68 -10.09 -9.20
N ALA A 23 -15.67 -10.96 -9.18
CA ALA A 23 -15.72 -12.22 -8.42
C ALA A 23 -15.81 -12.00 -6.90
N LYS A 24 -15.18 -10.94 -6.37
CA LYS A 24 -15.22 -10.58 -4.94
C LYS A 24 -16.58 -10.02 -4.51
N GLN A 25 -17.46 -9.69 -5.44
CA GLN A 25 -18.78 -9.09 -5.16
C GLN A 25 -18.69 -7.98 -4.09
N PRO A 26 -17.89 -6.92 -4.32
CA PRO A 26 -17.77 -5.84 -3.35
C PRO A 26 -19.11 -5.15 -3.17
N LEU A 27 -19.44 -4.85 -1.93
CA LEU A 27 -20.64 -4.09 -1.60
C LEU A 27 -20.28 -3.05 -0.55
N ASP A 28 -20.42 -1.79 -0.91
CA ASP A 28 -20.22 -0.67 -0.01
C ASP A 28 -21.53 -0.32 0.70
N ARG A 29 -21.46 -0.14 2.01
CA ARG A 29 -22.62 0.18 2.85
C ARG A 29 -22.31 1.34 3.75
N TRP A 30 -23.21 2.32 3.75
CA TRP A 30 -23.16 3.44 4.67
C TRP A 30 -24.04 3.16 5.87
N GLY A 31 -23.57 3.48 7.07
CA GLY A 31 -24.35 3.33 8.29
C GLY A 31 -23.65 3.89 9.50
N SER A 32 -24.43 4.20 10.52
CA SER A 32 -23.91 4.65 11.82
C SER A 32 -23.48 3.45 12.65
N LEU A 33 -22.26 3.47 13.19
CA LEU A 33 -21.67 2.33 13.91
C LEU A 33 -22.42 2.02 15.22
N ASN A 34 -23.11 2.97 15.83
CA ASN A 34 -23.97 2.75 17.00
C ASN A 34 -25.21 1.89 16.70
N ARG A 35 -25.51 1.61 15.43
CA ARG A 35 -26.57 0.70 15.00
C ARG A 35 -26.10 -0.74 14.80
N PHE A 36 -24.89 -1.04 15.24
CA PHE A 36 -24.32 -2.38 15.16
C PHE A 36 -23.91 -2.87 16.54
N GLU A 37 -24.08 -4.16 16.76
CA GLU A 37 -23.57 -4.90 17.89
C GLU A 37 -22.24 -5.58 17.47
N PHE A 38 -21.19 -5.32 18.23
CA PHE A 38 -19.92 -6.03 18.12
C PHE A 38 -19.99 -7.34 18.89
N ILE A 39 -19.66 -8.47 18.24
CA ILE A 39 -19.74 -9.80 18.82
C ILE A 39 -18.37 -10.48 18.68
N PRO A 40 -17.60 -10.65 19.79
CA PRO A 40 -16.40 -11.47 19.77
C PRO A 40 -16.79 -12.95 19.93
N VAL A 41 -16.24 -13.80 19.07
CA VAL A 41 -16.39 -15.26 19.14
C VAL A 41 -15.16 -15.85 19.78
N GLU A 42 -15.34 -16.66 20.83
CA GLU A 42 -14.28 -17.20 21.65
C GLU A 42 -14.14 -18.72 21.43
N GLU A 43 -12.88 -19.17 21.29
CA GLU A 43 -12.51 -20.60 21.40
C GLU A 43 -11.52 -20.75 22.56
N GLY A 44 -11.95 -21.49 23.60
CA GLY A 44 -11.20 -21.57 24.85
C GLY A 44 -11.13 -20.23 25.54
N LYS A 45 -9.93 -19.61 25.57
CA LYS A 45 -9.69 -18.27 26.16
C LYS A 45 -9.26 -17.23 25.12
N ARG A 46 -9.41 -17.51 23.84
CA ARG A 46 -8.99 -16.62 22.76
C ARG A 46 -10.15 -16.19 21.91
N ILE A 47 -10.20 -14.91 21.57
CA ILE A 47 -11.10 -14.41 20.53
C ILE A 47 -10.50 -14.82 19.19
N VAL A 48 -11.21 -15.71 18.48
CA VAL A 48 -10.78 -16.26 17.19
C VAL A 48 -11.44 -15.55 16.02
N LYS A 49 -12.58 -14.90 16.27
CA LYS A 49 -13.37 -14.21 15.25
C LYS A 49 -14.12 -13.06 15.85
N THR A 50 -14.36 -12.01 15.07
CA THR A 50 -15.20 -10.89 15.48
C THR A 50 -16.24 -10.59 14.42
N MET A 51 -17.41 -10.20 14.86
CA MET A 51 -18.56 -9.96 13.98
C MET A 51 -19.20 -8.62 14.31
N LEU A 52 -19.83 -8.04 13.31
CA LEU A 52 -20.63 -6.82 13.42
C LEU A 52 -22.07 -7.15 12.99
N LYS A 53 -23.00 -7.18 13.93
CA LYS A 53 -24.39 -7.52 13.72
C LYS A 53 -25.25 -6.25 13.74
N PRO A 54 -26.08 -6.01 12.73
CA PRO A 54 -27.06 -4.91 12.79
C PRO A 54 -28.01 -5.08 13.96
N ILE A 55 -28.27 -4.00 14.70
CA ILE A 55 -29.29 -3.97 15.74
C ILE A 55 -30.64 -3.73 15.05
N SER A 56 -31.61 -4.62 15.27
CA SER A 56 -32.97 -4.45 14.77
C SER A 56 -33.61 -3.26 15.48
N ASP A 57 -34.15 -2.30 14.73
CA ASP A 57 -34.95 -1.24 15.31
C ASP A 57 -36.20 -1.84 15.98
N THR A 58 -36.32 -1.67 17.29
CA THR A 58 -37.46 -2.18 18.09
C THR A 58 -38.74 -1.42 17.83
N ASP A 59 -38.70 -0.34 17.05
CA ASP A 59 -39.81 0.58 16.85
C ASP A 59 -40.73 0.26 15.65
N GLY A 60 -40.67 -0.98 15.12
CA GLY A 60 -41.66 -1.45 14.13
C GLY A 60 -41.58 -0.83 12.73
N GLN A 61 -40.59 0.04 12.47
CA GLN A 61 -40.29 0.46 11.10
C GLN A 61 -39.41 -0.59 10.47
N ALA A 62 -39.88 -1.19 9.38
CA ALA A 62 -39.12 -2.19 8.64
C ALA A 62 -37.70 -1.70 8.37
N PRO A 63 -36.66 -2.51 8.68
CA PRO A 63 -35.27 -2.14 8.41
C PRO A 63 -35.16 -1.83 6.92
N ARG A 64 -34.65 -0.63 6.59
CA ARG A 64 -34.55 -0.17 5.21
C ARG A 64 -33.63 -1.07 4.35
N ILE A 65 -32.78 -1.87 4.97
CA ILE A 65 -32.00 -2.93 4.33
C ILE A 65 -31.65 -3.97 5.42
N GLU A 66 -32.04 -5.24 5.24
CA GLU A 66 -31.52 -6.33 6.07
C GLU A 66 -30.04 -6.51 5.79
N LEU A 67 -29.22 -6.00 6.68
CA LEU A 67 -27.78 -6.22 6.63
C LEU A 67 -27.49 -7.60 7.25
N PRO A 68 -26.73 -8.46 6.58
CA PRO A 68 -26.28 -9.70 7.22
C PRO A 68 -25.33 -9.35 8.37
N THR A 69 -25.17 -10.28 9.29
CA THR A 69 -24.07 -10.22 10.25
C THR A 69 -22.75 -10.32 9.48
N LEU A 70 -21.87 -9.35 9.67
CA LEU A 70 -20.61 -9.24 8.97
C LEU A 70 -19.47 -9.81 9.81
N GLU A 71 -18.66 -10.67 9.25
CA GLU A 71 -17.37 -11.02 9.81
C GLU A 71 -16.39 -9.87 9.58
N LEU A 72 -15.61 -9.53 10.59
CA LEU A 72 -14.59 -8.49 10.46
C LEU A 72 -13.24 -9.11 10.08
N SER A 73 -12.62 -8.63 9.01
CA SER A 73 -11.20 -8.87 8.80
C SER A 73 -10.37 -8.22 9.91
N ASP A 74 -9.14 -8.66 10.12
CA ASP A 74 -8.24 -8.05 11.13
C ASP A 74 -8.05 -6.55 10.89
N PHE A 75 -8.03 -6.15 9.62
CA PHE A 75 -7.89 -4.74 9.25
C PHE A 75 -9.16 -3.94 9.59
N ALA A 76 -10.34 -4.44 9.24
CA ALA A 76 -11.61 -3.81 9.58
C ALA A 76 -11.82 -3.74 11.10
N LEU A 77 -11.45 -4.80 11.83
CA LEU A 77 -11.46 -4.82 13.27
C LEU A 77 -10.57 -3.72 13.85
N GLY A 78 -9.32 -3.59 13.37
CA GLY A 78 -8.42 -2.53 13.79
C GLY A 78 -9.01 -1.13 13.57
N GLN A 79 -9.65 -0.91 12.42
CA GLN A 79 -10.31 0.36 12.10
C GLN A 79 -11.54 0.62 12.99
N LEU A 80 -12.34 -0.41 13.29
CA LEU A 80 -13.48 -0.31 14.20
C LEU A 80 -13.03 0.10 15.60
N LEU A 81 -12.05 -0.62 16.15
CA LEU A 81 -11.54 -0.38 17.51
C LEU A 81 -10.89 1.01 17.63
N GLN A 82 -10.19 1.45 16.60
CA GLN A 82 -9.62 2.81 16.55
C GLN A 82 -10.74 3.87 16.60
N ARG A 83 -11.85 3.65 15.88
CA ARG A 83 -12.99 4.60 15.90
C ARG A 83 -13.69 4.62 17.24
N ALA A 84 -13.80 3.46 17.88
CA ALA A 84 -14.33 3.30 19.22
C ALA A 84 -13.38 3.79 20.32
N ASP A 85 -12.14 4.18 19.97
CA ASP A 85 -11.06 4.52 20.91
C ASP A 85 -10.75 3.39 21.90
N TYR A 86 -10.90 2.13 21.43
CA TYR A 86 -10.61 0.92 22.21
C TYR A 86 -9.20 0.40 21.94
N PRO A 87 -8.38 0.19 22.98
CA PRO A 87 -7.01 -0.30 22.80
C PRO A 87 -6.98 -1.76 22.32
N GLN A 88 -6.56 -1.98 21.09
CA GLN A 88 -6.54 -3.30 20.44
C GLN A 88 -5.81 -4.38 21.26
N LYS A 89 -4.75 -4.00 22.01
CA LYS A 89 -4.03 -4.92 22.91
C LYS A 89 -4.89 -5.57 23.98
N LEU A 90 -6.07 -5.02 24.28
CA LEU A 90 -6.99 -5.57 25.27
C LEU A 90 -7.76 -6.79 24.73
N LEU A 91 -7.88 -6.97 23.42
CA LEU A 91 -8.51 -8.15 22.80
C LEU A 91 -7.87 -9.46 23.26
N THR A 92 -6.55 -9.45 23.50
CA THR A 92 -5.81 -10.65 23.93
C THR A 92 -5.63 -10.76 25.44
N LYS A 93 -6.05 -9.75 26.20
CA LYS A 93 -5.84 -9.67 27.65
C LYS A 93 -7.12 -9.81 28.45
N LEU A 94 -8.26 -9.50 27.87
CA LEU A 94 -9.55 -9.53 28.55
C LEU A 94 -10.40 -10.71 28.03
N PRO A 95 -11.29 -11.26 28.89
CA PRO A 95 -12.32 -12.20 28.45
C PRO A 95 -13.22 -11.57 27.38
N ALA A 96 -13.71 -12.37 26.44
CA ALA A 96 -14.56 -11.91 25.34
C ALA A 96 -15.80 -11.15 25.84
N LYS A 97 -16.39 -11.56 26.96
CA LYS A 97 -17.54 -10.85 27.59
C LYS A 97 -17.20 -9.41 27.99
N CYS A 98 -16.00 -9.17 28.51
CA CYS A 98 -15.57 -7.81 28.87
C CYS A 98 -15.35 -6.96 27.60
N VAL A 99 -14.67 -7.52 26.62
CA VAL A 99 -14.46 -6.88 25.32
C VAL A 99 -15.79 -6.54 24.66
N TRP A 100 -16.76 -7.46 24.69
CA TRP A 100 -18.11 -7.23 24.15
C TRP A 100 -18.80 -6.03 24.83
N VAL A 101 -18.81 -5.99 26.15
CA VAL A 101 -19.42 -4.87 26.91
C VAL A 101 -18.76 -3.55 26.58
N ASP A 102 -17.42 -3.51 26.69
CA ASP A 102 -16.65 -2.27 26.52
C ASP A 102 -16.80 -1.70 25.11
N VAL A 103 -16.62 -2.55 24.08
CA VAL A 103 -16.68 -2.10 22.68
C VAL A 103 -18.10 -1.63 22.33
N ASN A 104 -19.15 -2.34 22.76
CA ASN A 104 -20.53 -1.93 22.47
C ASN A 104 -20.91 -0.62 23.16
N ILE A 105 -20.48 -0.39 24.41
CA ILE A 105 -20.68 0.91 25.07
C ILE A 105 -19.99 2.03 24.27
N LEU A 106 -18.76 1.80 23.82
CA LEU A 106 -18.03 2.80 23.04
C LEU A 106 -18.67 3.05 21.68
N LEU A 107 -19.18 2.01 21.00
CA LEU A 107 -19.90 2.18 19.74
C LEU A 107 -21.18 3.02 19.92
N GLN A 108 -21.96 2.78 21.00
CA GLN A 108 -23.13 3.59 21.31
C GLN A 108 -22.75 5.07 21.56
N ASN A 109 -21.63 5.32 22.21
CA ASN A 109 -21.13 6.67 22.48
C ASN A 109 -20.65 7.43 21.23
N LEU A 110 -20.44 6.74 20.10
CA LEU A 110 -20.10 7.40 18.83
C LEU A 110 -21.28 8.22 18.28
N GLY A 111 -22.51 7.94 18.72
CA GLY A 111 -23.73 8.55 18.18
C GLY A 111 -23.92 8.21 16.69
N GLU A 112 -24.64 9.07 15.98
CA GLU A 112 -24.99 8.85 14.56
C GLU A 112 -23.85 9.20 13.58
N ARG A 113 -22.62 8.90 13.94
CA ARG A 113 -21.48 9.10 13.02
C ARG A 113 -21.48 8.05 11.93
N GLU A 114 -21.73 8.48 10.71
CA GLU A 114 -21.69 7.60 9.54
C GLU A 114 -20.28 7.06 9.29
N ALA A 115 -20.24 5.79 8.91
CA ALA A 115 -19.08 5.10 8.42
C ALA A 115 -19.41 4.37 7.11
N LEU A 116 -18.41 4.23 6.26
CA LEU A 116 -18.47 3.38 5.08
C LEU A 116 -17.94 2.00 5.48
N ILE A 117 -18.76 0.97 5.38
CA ILE A 117 -18.38 -0.42 5.57
C ILE A 117 -18.21 -1.03 4.19
N ARG A 118 -16.96 -1.39 3.85
CA ARG A 118 -16.66 -2.09 2.61
C ARG A 118 -16.66 -3.58 2.84
N THR A 119 -17.39 -4.33 2.02
CA THR A 119 -17.52 -5.78 2.18
C THR A 119 -17.05 -6.52 0.94
N ILE A 120 -16.68 -7.80 1.13
CA ILE A 120 -16.45 -8.79 0.09
C ILE A 120 -17.27 -10.02 0.38
N ASN A 121 -17.64 -10.76 -0.67
CA ASN A 121 -18.43 -12.01 -0.59
C ASN A 121 -19.74 -11.85 0.21
N GLY A 122 -20.26 -10.62 0.30
CA GLY A 122 -21.53 -10.29 0.93
C GLY A 122 -21.57 -10.33 2.46
N ASN A 123 -20.59 -10.93 3.13
CA ASN A 123 -20.63 -11.16 4.58
C ASN A 123 -19.33 -10.83 5.33
N MET A 124 -18.25 -10.47 4.64
CA MET A 124 -16.99 -10.08 5.27
C MET A 124 -16.76 -8.58 5.12
N ALA A 125 -16.69 -7.85 6.23
CA ALA A 125 -16.23 -6.46 6.25
C ALA A 125 -14.70 -6.42 6.15
N ARG A 126 -14.20 -5.86 5.05
CA ARG A 126 -12.76 -5.69 4.80
C ARG A 126 -12.23 -4.33 5.25
N ALA A 127 -13.11 -3.33 5.38
CA ALA A 127 -12.75 -2.02 5.91
C ALA A 127 -13.94 -1.29 6.53
N ILE A 128 -13.64 -0.43 7.51
CA ILE A 128 -14.56 0.52 8.13
C ILE A 128 -13.94 1.90 8.04
N LEU A 129 -14.48 2.74 7.15
CA LEU A 129 -13.90 4.01 6.74
C LEU A 129 -14.79 5.19 7.23
N GLY A 130 -14.23 6.39 7.25
CA GLY A 130 -15.01 7.59 7.64
C GLY A 130 -15.93 8.08 6.54
N SER A 131 -16.92 8.89 6.91
CA SER A 131 -17.91 9.50 6.00
C SER A 131 -17.29 10.37 4.89
N ARG A 132 -16.07 10.83 5.06
CA ARG A 132 -15.34 11.63 4.05
C ARG A 132 -14.53 10.80 3.06
N TYR A 133 -14.50 9.49 3.24
CA TYR A 133 -13.77 8.63 2.32
C TYR A 133 -14.57 8.45 1.03
N THR A 134 -13.92 8.67 -0.10
CA THR A 134 -14.48 8.37 -1.41
C THR A 134 -13.94 7.02 -1.88
N PRO A 135 -14.79 6.00 -2.07
CA PRO A 135 -14.36 4.72 -2.61
C PRO A 135 -13.70 4.89 -3.97
N LEU A 136 -12.60 4.20 -4.15
CA LEU A 136 -11.91 4.10 -5.44
C LEU A 136 -11.33 2.70 -5.56
N ASP A 137 -11.93 1.90 -6.40
CA ASP A 137 -11.49 0.55 -6.67
C ASP A 137 -10.32 0.54 -7.66
N ASP A 138 -9.46 -0.46 -7.53
CA ASP A 138 -8.29 -0.63 -8.40
C ASP A 138 -8.72 -0.73 -9.88
N ALA A 139 -9.85 -1.39 -10.13
CA ALA A 139 -10.40 -1.51 -11.48
C ALA A 139 -10.73 -0.14 -12.10
N ASP A 140 -11.30 0.78 -11.33
CA ASP A 140 -11.63 2.14 -11.77
C ASP A 140 -10.35 2.97 -12.00
N LEU A 141 -9.40 2.91 -11.05
CA LEU A 141 -8.12 3.62 -11.17
C LEU A 141 -7.35 3.15 -12.42
N TYR A 142 -7.23 1.83 -12.60
CA TYR A 142 -6.47 1.28 -13.72
C TYR A 142 -7.16 1.51 -15.07
N ALA A 143 -8.49 1.58 -15.11
CA ALA A 143 -9.21 2.00 -16.31
C ALA A 143 -8.88 3.44 -16.72
N ILE A 144 -8.71 4.35 -15.75
CA ILE A 144 -8.30 5.74 -16.00
C ILE A 144 -6.83 5.80 -16.46
N VAL A 145 -5.96 4.95 -15.90
CA VAL A 145 -4.53 4.93 -16.26
C VAL A 145 -4.28 4.28 -17.63
N ALA A 146 -5.11 3.31 -18.03
CA ALA A 146 -4.87 2.47 -19.21
C ALA A 146 -4.55 3.25 -20.50
N PRO A 147 -5.25 4.35 -20.87
CA PRO A 147 -4.93 5.13 -22.06
C PRO A 147 -3.51 5.73 -22.03
N TYR A 148 -3.00 6.04 -20.85
CA TYR A 148 -1.66 6.63 -20.68
C TYR A 148 -0.56 5.57 -20.58
N ALA A 149 -0.92 4.33 -20.27
CA ALA A 149 -0.01 3.19 -20.16
C ALA A 149 0.03 2.34 -21.45
N GLU A 150 -0.49 2.86 -22.56
CA GLU A 150 -0.44 2.16 -23.84
C GLU A 150 1.01 1.85 -24.23
N GLY A 151 1.26 0.61 -24.67
CA GLY A 151 2.60 0.11 -24.99
C GLY A 151 3.50 -0.18 -23.79
N ALA A 152 3.09 0.14 -22.57
CA ALA A 152 3.88 -0.16 -21.38
C ALA A 152 3.76 -1.63 -20.99
N MET A 153 4.87 -2.18 -20.49
CA MET A 153 4.98 -3.55 -20.02
C MET A 153 5.04 -3.57 -18.50
N VAL A 154 4.30 -4.49 -17.88
CA VAL A 154 4.29 -4.67 -16.42
C VAL A 154 5.60 -5.31 -15.99
N ARG A 155 6.29 -4.66 -15.07
CA ARG A 155 7.57 -5.11 -14.49
C ARG A 155 7.41 -5.72 -13.11
N TRP A 156 6.41 -5.27 -12.40
CA TRP A 156 6.01 -5.83 -11.12
C TRP A 156 4.55 -5.53 -10.85
N GLU A 157 3.84 -6.52 -10.32
CA GLU A 157 2.48 -6.37 -9.82
C GLU A 157 2.33 -7.06 -8.45
N SER A 158 1.61 -6.43 -7.55
CA SER A 158 1.12 -7.02 -6.32
C SER A 158 -0.26 -6.45 -6.04
N ILE A 159 -1.29 -7.27 -6.18
CA ILE A 159 -2.68 -6.87 -5.98
C ILE A 159 -3.17 -7.66 -4.78
N GLY A 160 -3.17 -7.00 -3.63
CA GLY A 160 -3.53 -7.57 -2.35
C GLY A 160 -4.87 -7.05 -1.82
N GLU A 161 -5.29 -7.57 -0.68
CA GLU A 161 -6.52 -7.11 -0.01
C GLU A 161 -6.38 -5.71 0.58
N LEU A 162 -5.18 -5.33 1.01
CA LEU A 162 -4.92 -4.06 1.70
C LEU A 162 -4.42 -2.97 0.77
N SER A 163 -3.58 -3.33 -0.18
CA SER A 163 -3.01 -2.41 -1.17
C SER A 163 -2.69 -3.10 -2.48
N SER A 164 -2.66 -2.33 -3.53
CA SER A 164 -2.22 -2.72 -4.86
C SER A 164 -1.03 -1.89 -5.31
N HIS A 165 -0.12 -2.54 -6.01
CA HIS A 165 1.09 -1.96 -6.55
C HIS A 165 1.32 -2.48 -7.96
N ILE A 166 1.49 -1.59 -8.92
CA ILE A 166 1.88 -1.94 -10.30
C ILE A 166 3.01 -1.02 -10.74
N SER A 167 4.09 -1.62 -11.22
CA SER A 167 5.17 -0.92 -11.90
C SER A 167 5.16 -1.28 -13.37
N VAL A 168 5.12 -0.30 -14.23
CA VAL A 168 5.19 -0.48 -15.68
C VAL A 168 6.34 0.33 -16.26
N SER A 169 6.90 -0.11 -17.39
CA SER A 169 7.87 0.67 -18.15
C SER A 169 7.58 0.58 -19.65
N TRP A 170 7.94 1.63 -20.35
CA TRP A 170 7.88 1.64 -21.82
C TRP A 170 9.14 1.02 -22.40
N PRO A 171 9.05 0.35 -23.56
CA PRO A 171 10.18 -0.40 -24.14
C PRO A 171 11.31 0.49 -24.68
N ASP A 172 11.11 1.81 -24.72
CA ASP A 172 12.15 2.75 -25.11
C ASP A 172 13.31 2.68 -24.13
N THR A 173 14.41 2.09 -24.56
CA THR A 173 15.60 1.92 -23.73
C THR A 173 16.67 2.93 -24.14
N ASP A 174 17.46 3.38 -23.16
CA ASP A 174 18.74 3.99 -23.45
C ASP A 174 19.81 2.93 -23.80
N GLU A 175 21.00 3.38 -24.18
CA GLU A 175 22.14 2.50 -24.52
C GLU A 175 22.55 1.56 -23.37
N LYS A 176 22.13 1.84 -22.13
CA LYS A 176 22.41 1.07 -20.93
C LYS A 176 21.31 0.10 -20.55
N GLY A 177 20.23 0.00 -21.36
CA GLY A 177 19.08 -0.85 -21.05
C GLY A 177 18.19 -0.29 -19.94
N LEU A 178 18.23 1.04 -19.71
CA LEU A 178 17.38 1.73 -18.74
C LEU A 178 16.09 2.19 -19.41
N GLN A 179 14.97 1.97 -18.74
CA GLN A 179 13.64 2.30 -19.25
C GLN A 179 12.93 3.28 -18.32
N ARG A 180 12.21 4.20 -18.93
CA ARG A 180 11.26 5.05 -18.22
C ARG A 180 10.03 4.23 -17.86
N GLY A 181 9.52 4.44 -16.65
CA GLY A 181 8.30 3.82 -16.20
C GLY A 181 7.57 4.65 -15.15
N ILE A 182 6.45 4.10 -14.70
CA ILE A 182 5.67 4.61 -13.56
C ILE A 182 5.35 3.48 -12.60
N HIS A 183 5.30 3.84 -11.32
CA HIS A 183 4.75 3.01 -10.26
C HIS A 183 3.42 3.61 -9.82
N ILE A 184 2.39 2.75 -9.74
CA ILE A 184 1.05 3.12 -9.32
C ILE A 184 0.74 2.30 -8.09
N ALA A 185 0.25 2.96 -7.04
CA ALA A 185 -0.21 2.27 -5.85
C ALA A 185 -1.52 2.85 -5.36
N ASN A 186 -2.38 1.97 -4.83
CA ASN A 186 -3.69 2.30 -4.29
C ASN A 186 -4.02 1.42 -3.08
N SER A 187 -5.04 1.81 -2.31
CA SER A 187 -5.66 0.98 -1.30
C SER A 187 -7.16 1.20 -1.28
N GLU A 188 -7.89 0.18 -1.61
CA GLU A 188 -9.36 0.20 -1.54
C GLU A 188 -9.90 0.25 -0.11
N VAL A 189 -9.07 -0.05 0.88
CA VAL A 189 -9.44 -0.13 2.30
C VAL A 189 -8.93 1.05 3.14
N GLY A 190 -8.39 2.08 2.47
CA GLY A 190 -7.94 3.31 3.13
C GLY A 190 -6.58 3.20 3.84
N LEU A 191 -5.79 2.19 3.52
CA LEU A 191 -4.45 2.04 4.04
C LEU A 191 -3.51 3.12 3.50
N ARG A 192 -3.71 3.52 2.24
CA ARG A 192 -2.90 4.54 1.55
C ARG A 192 -3.73 5.34 0.56
N ALA A 193 -3.20 6.48 0.17
CA ALA A 193 -3.72 7.26 -0.95
C ALA A 193 -3.27 6.65 -2.29
N VAL A 194 -3.94 7.01 -3.37
CA VAL A 194 -3.41 6.77 -4.73
C VAL A 194 -2.08 7.49 -4.86
N THR A 195 -1.09 6.79 -5.37
CA THR A 195 0.23 7.35 -5.66
C THR A 195 0.63 6.99 -7.07
N ILE A 196 1.11 7.97 -7.84
CA ILE A 196 1.74 7.76 -9.14
C ILE A 196 3.13 8.38 -9.07
N GLN A 197 4.13 7.59 -9.44
CA GLN A 197 5.53 7.98 -9.27
C GLN A 197 6.34 7.49 -10.46
N ALA A 198 7.25 8.33 -10.97
CA ALA A 198 8.18 7.91 -12.00
C ALA A 198 9.12 6.83 -11.46
N ILE A 199 9.49 5.89 -12.30
CA ILE A 199 10.51 4.89 -12.01
C ILE A 199 11.54 4.82 -13.13
N LEU A 200 12.75 4.42 -12.74
CA LEU A 200 13.78 3.95 -13.64
C LEU A 200 13.85 2.43 -13.50
N TYR A 201 13.61 1.73 -14.59
CA TYR A 201 13.69 0.28 -14.66
C TYR A 201 14.94 -0.15 -15.43
N SER A 202 15.71 -1.09 -14.90
CA SER A 202 16.84 -1.69 -15.57
C SER A 202 16.48 -3.07 -16.11
N GLN A 203 16.61 -3.27 -17.43
CA GLN A 203 16.36 -4.57 -18.05
C GLN A 203 17.35 -5.65 -17.65
N HIS A 204 18.60 -5.27 -17.33
CA HIS A 204 19.67 -6.24 -17.05
C HIS A 204 19.51 -6.92 -15.67
N CYS A 205 18.97 -6.21 -14.70
CA CYS A 205 18.87 -6.71 -13.34
C CYS A 205 17.45 -6.65 -12.76
N ASN A 206 16.46 -6.23 -13.55
CA ASN A 206 15.07 -6.03 -13.12
C ASN A 206 14.90 -5.07 -11.94
N ASN A 207 15.88 -4.19 -11.73
CA ASN A 207 15.84 -3.21 -10.66
C ASN A 207 14.83 -2.10 -10.99
N ILE A 208 14.08 -1.69 -9.99
CA ILE A 208 13.14 -0.57 -10.04
C ILE A 208 13.58 0.48 -9.04
N LEU A 209 13.92 1.66 -9.51
CA LEU A 209 14.25 2.83 -8.70
C LEU A 209 13.13 3.86 -8.84
N PRO A 210 12.29 4.10 -7.80
CA PRO A 210 11.28 5.15 -7.85
C PRO A 210 11.92 6.52 -7.74
N ALA A 211 11.42 7.50 -8.51
CA ALA A 211 11.82 8.88 -8.34
C ALA A 211 11.30 9.40 -7.00
N LEU A 212 12.18 9.96 -6.19
CA LEU A 212 11.79 10.66 -4.97
C LEU A 212 11.54 12.12 -5.34
N GLY A 213 10.37 12.66 -4.93
CA GLY A 213 10.03 14.07 -5.16
C GLY A 213 11.04 14.99 -4.51
N GLY A 214 11.21 16.20 -5.11
CA GLY A 214 12.05 17.24 -4.54
C GLY A 214 11.54 17.69 -3.18
N ASP A 215 12.44 18.15 -2.36
CA ASP A 215 12.26 18.71 -1.02
C ASP A 215 11.56 17.85 0.02
N ASP A 216 12.40 17.22 0.79
CA ASP A 216 12.29 16.97 2.21
C ASP A 216 11.47 15.84 2.74
N ASN A 217 10.90 14.92 2.08
CA ASN A 217 10.33 13.86 2.91
C ASN A 217 10.22 12.52 2.22
N TYR A 218 11.30 11.81 2.39
CA TYR A 218 11.36 10.38 2.22
C TYR A 218 10.27 9.68 3.04
N TYR A 219 9.62 8.75 2.40
CA TYR A 219 8.64 7.85 2.98
C TYR A 219 9.26 7.00 4.09
N THR A 220 9.04 7.36 5.34
CA THR A 220 9.31 6.48 6.47
C THR A 220 7.98 5.88 6.92
N ARG A 221 7.68 4.67 6.50
CA ARG A 221 6.55 3.94 7.01
C ARG A 221 7.04 2.78 7.86
N LYS A 222 6.65 2.77 9.13
CA LYS A 222 6.51 1.51 9.85
C LYS A 222 5.22 0.88 9.36
N ASN A 223 5.32 -0.20 8.60
CA ASN A 223 4.16 -0.99 8.24
C ASN A 223 3.44 -1.39 9.54
N PRO A 224 2.22 -0.89 9.83
CA PRO A 224 1.54 -1.20 11.08
C PRO A 224 1.23 -2.69 11.21
N PHE A 225 1.36 -3.47 10.14
CA PHE A 225 1.07 -4.89 10.09
C PHE A 225 2.30 -5.79 9.88
N SER A 226 3.49 -5.23 9.70
CA SER A 226 4.71 -6.05 9.64
C SER A 226 4.94 -6.73 10.98
N ASN A 227 5.12 -8.04 10.97
CA ASN A 227 5.38 -8.92 12.12
C ASN A 227 4.16 -9.47 12.88
N GLY A 228 2.97 -9.52 12.29
CA GLY A 228 1.81 -10.18 12.92
C GLY A 228 1.36 -9.57 14.25
N LYS A 229 1.82 -8.37 14.59
CA LYS A 229 1.36 -7.59 15.73
C LYS A 229 0.43 -6.50 15.23
N ALA A 230 -0.77 -6.48 15.77
CA ALA A 230 -1.69 -5.38 15.59
C ALA A 230 -1.01 -4.08 16.01
N HIS A 231 -0.81 -3.17 15.07
CA HIS A 231 -0.09 -1.93 15.31
C HIS A 231 -1.07 -0.76 15.47
N ASP A 232 -0.65 0.23 16.24
CA ASP A 232 -1.39 1.46 16.47
C ASP A 232 -1.59 2.21 15.14
N LEU A 233 -2.83 2.19 14.62
CA LEU A 233 -3.23 2.89 13.40
C LEU A 233 -2.97 4.41 13.47
N LYS A 234 -2.89 5.00 14.68
CA LYS A 234 -2.50 6.40 14.88
C LYS A 234 -1.06 6.67 14.42
N GLY A 235 -0.18 5.68 14.58
CA GLY A 235 1.20 5.74 14.07
C GLY A 235 1.27 5.69 12.54
N ALA A 236 0.44 4.87 11.90
CA ALA A 236 0.39 4.74 10.44
C ALA A 236 -0.07 6.03 9.75
N GLN A 237 -1.03 6.76 10.33
CA GLN A 237 -1.52 8.02 9.77
C GLN A 237 -0.51 9.18 9.85
N LYS A 238 0.44 9.14 10.81
CA LYS A 238 1.48 10.16 10.96
C LYS A 238 2.70 9.94 10.06
N ALA A 239 2.91 8.71 9.58
CA ALA A 239 4.15 8.33 8.89
C ALA A 239 4.13 8.57 7.38
N GLU A 240 3.01 8.99 6.81
CA GLU A 240 2.86 9.07 5.37
C GLU A 240 3.28 10.44 4.81
N LYS A 241 4.59 10.64 4.66
CA LYS A 241 5.13 11.69 3.81
C LYS A 241 5.48 11.07 2.46
N VAL A 242 4.51 11.05 1.56
CA VAL A 242 4.68 10.51 0.22
C VAL A 242 5.33 11.56 -0.67
N THR A 243 6.43 11.18 -1.26
CA THR A 243 7.06 11.91 -2.35
C THR A 243 6.52 11.34 -3.66
N GLY A 244 5.93 12.19 -4.46
CA GLY A 244 5.24 11.81 -5.68
C GLY A 244 3.85 12.44 -5.72
N TRP A 245 3.16 12.23 -6.83
CA TRP A 245 1.78 12.67 -6.97
C TRP A 245 0.87 11.80 -6.12
N ARG A 246 0.10 12.43 -5.23
CA ARG A 246 -0.77 11.75 -4.27
C ARG A 246 -2.19 12.27 -4.38
N PHE A 247 -3.15 11.38 -4.55
CA PHE A 247 -4.58 11.68 -4.52
C PHE A 247 -5.22 11.05 -3.28
N ILE A 248 -5.80 11.90 -2.43
CA ILE A 248 -6.52 11.45 -1.23
C ILE A 248 -7.95 11.08 -1.63
N HIS A 249 -8.44 9.92 -1.18
CA HIS A 249 -9.78 9.41 -1.43
C HIS A 249 -10.89 10.24 -0.73
N THR A 250 -10.83 11.55 -0.86
CA THR A 250 -11.84 12.49 -0.34
C THR A 250 -12.28 13.48 -1.40
N GLY A 251 -11.82 13.28 -2.63
CA GLY A 251 -12.05 14.19 -3.73
C GLY A 251 -13.15 13.76 -4.68
N ASP A 252 -13.49 14.64 -5.59
CA ASP A 252 -14.34 14.39 -6.74
C ASP A 252 -13.65 13.43 -7.71
N LYS A 253 -14.37 12.40 -8.21
CA LYS A 253 -13.85 11.46 -9.23
C LYS A 253 -13.37 12.18 -10.49
N GLY A 254 -13.99 13.29 -10.90
CA GLY A 254 -13.55 14.09 -12.03
C GLY A 254 -12.17 14.70 -11.88
N ARG A 255 -11.70 14.90 -10.66
CA ARG A 255 -10.33 15.36 -10.38
C ARG A 255 -9.29 14.26 -10.51
N LEU A 256 -9.70 12.99 -10.40
CA LEU A 256 -8.79 11.86 -10.49
C LEU A 256 -8.18 11.74 -11.89
N GLU A 257 -8.97 11.94 -12.95
CA GLU A 257 -8.47 11.90 -14.34
C GLU A 257 -7.41 12.97 -14.58
N ASN A 258 -7.66 14.19 -14.12
CA ASN A 258 -6.67 15.28 -14.21
C ASN A 258 -5.40 14.95 -13.41
N PHE A 259 -5.58 14.44 -12.20
CA PHE A 259 -4.46 14.01 -11.36
C PHE A 259 -3.61 12.94 -12.05
N VAL A 260 -4.23 11.89 -12.63
CA VAL A 260 -3.53 10.82 -13.33
C VAL A 260 -2.77 11.37 -14.53
N ARG A 261 -3.41 12.20 -15.36
CA ARG A 261 -2.77 12.84 -16.51
C ARG A 261 -1.54 13.64 -16.08
N ASP A 262 -1.74 14.57 -15.14
CA ASP A 262 -0.69 15.50 -14.71
C ASP A 262 0.48 14.75 -14.06
N ALA A 263 0.19 13.71 -13.26
CA ALA A 263 1.21 12.87 -12.64
C ALA A 263 2.04 12.08 -13.67
N ILE A 264 1.38 11.57 -14.73
CA ILE A 264 2.08 10.82 -15.79
C ILE A 264 2.89 11.77 -16.68
N GLU A 265 2.39 12.96 -16.96
CA GLU A 265 3.16 13.99 -17.69
C GLU A 265 4.41 14.42 -16.92
N ASP A 266 4.27 14.72 -15.62
CA ASP A 266 5.38 15.09 -14.75
C ASP A 266 6.40 13.95 -14.56
N SER A 267 5.95 12.69 -14.67
CA SER A 267 6.83 11.52 -14.55
C SER A 267 8.00 11.53 -15.54
N LYS A 268 7.86 12.20 -16.68
CA LYS A 268 8.93 12.36 -17.69
C LYS A 268 10.09 13.19 -17.11
N THR A 269 9.76 14.36 -16.54
CA THR A 269 10.77 15.23 -15.90
C THR A 269 11.42 14.56 -14.70
N GLN A 270 10.62 13.87 -13.88
CA GLN A 270 11.14 13.11 -12.74
C GLN A 270 12.11 11.99 -13.17
N TYR A 271 11.77 11.29 -14.27
CA TYR A 271 12.63 10.25 -14.82
C TYR A 271 13.99 10.81 -15.29
N GLU A 272 13.97 11.94 -16.00
CA GLU A 272 15.23 12.60 -16.46
C GLU A 272 16.14 12.96 -15.29
N GLY A 273 15.56 13.51 -14.21
CA GLY A 273 16.31 13.81 -12.99
C GLY A 273 16.86 12.57 -12.30
N LEU A 274 16.08 11.47 -12.27
CA LEU A 274 16.52 10.20 -11.72
C LEU A 274 17.63 9.56 -12.56
N LEU A 275 17.49 9.58 -13.88
CA LEU A 275 18.49 9.08 -14.81
C LEU A 275 19.81 9.84 -14.69
N ALA A 276 19.77 11.16 -14.57
CA ALA A 276 20.95 11.98 -14.37
C ALA A 276 21.69 11.60 -13.07
N ARG A 277 20.95 11.44 -11.96
CA ARG A 277 21.53 10.98 -10.68
C ARG A 277 22.10 9.56 -10.78
N TYR A 278 21.38 8.64 -11.42
CA TYR A 278 21.85 7.27 -11.64
C TYR A 278 23.20 7.27 -12.37
N ASN A 279 23.31 8.03 -13.46
CA ASN A 279 24.53 8.13 -14.24
C ASN A 279 25.68 8.83 -13.46
N ALA A 280 25.40 9.86 -12.71
CA ALA A 280 26.38 10.52 -11.84
C ALA A 280 26.86 9.59 -10.73
N GLY A 281 25.97 8.79 -10.17
CA GLY A 281 26.27 7.81 -9.13
C GLY A 281 27.17 6.66 -9.58
N LEU A 282 27.20 6.32 -10.87
CA LEU A 282 28.14 5.37 -11.44
C LEU A 282 29.60 5.84 -11.37
N GLN A 283 29.82 7.15 -11.30
CA GLN A 283 31.15 7.75 -11.25
C GLN A 283 31.61 8.05 -9.80
N LYS A 284 30.69 8.01 -8.83
CA LYS A 284 31.00 8.40 -7.45
C LYS A 284 31.25 7.16 -6.59
N GLN A 285 32.50 7.00 -6.13
CA GLN A 285 32.92 5.93 -5.23
C GLN A 285 32.46 6.19 -3.80
N VAL A 286 32.06 5.12 -3.09
CA VAL A 286 31.65 5.14 -1.68
C VAL A 286 32.11 3.87 -0.98
N ASP A 287 32.20 3.92 0.35
CA ASP A 287 32.26 2.70 1.17
C ASP A 287 30.85 2.07 1.17
N GLY A 288 30.68 1.05 0.32
CA GLY A 288 29.38 0.46 0.09
C GLY A 288 28.80 -0.21 1.34
N ILE A 289 29.64 -0.90 2.15
CA ILE A 289 29.19 -1.57 3.38
C ILE A 289 28.74 -0.53 4.42
N ALA A 290 29.57 0.45 4.69
CA ALA A 290 29.24 1.51 5.64
C ALA A 290 27.97 2.29 5.22
N THR A 291 27.84 2.57 3.91
CA THR A 291 26.64 3.22 3.36
C THR A 291 25.38 2.38 3.53
N ILE A 292 25.45 1.06 3.27
CA ILE A 292 24.32 0.15 3.45
C ILE A 292 23.88 0.09 4.91
N GLU A 293 24.82 0.00 5.84
CA GLU A 293 24.54 -0.05 7.28
C GLU A 293 23.92 1.28 7.78
N GLU A 294 24.44 2.43 7.33
CA GLU A 294 23.91 3.75 7.66
C GLU A 294 22.47 3.90 7.20
N PHE A 295 22.21 3.64 5.91
CA PHE A 295 20.85 3.77 5.34
C PHE A 295 19.89 2.72 5.90
N GLY A 296 20.34 1.48 6.10
CA GLY A 296 19.54 0.45 6.73
C GLY A 296 19.07 0.84 8.13
N LYS A 297 19.96 1.40 8.95
CA LYS A 297 19.62 1.91 10.27
C LYS A 297 18.71 3.15 10.22
N LYS A 298 19.01 4.11 9.35
CA LYS A 298 18.21 5.33 9.17
C LYS A 298 16.79 5.03 8.70
N GLN A 299 16.62 3.98 7.92
CA GLN A 299 15.35 3.58 7.32
C GLN A 299 14.67 2.41 8.06
N ASP A 300 15.10 2.12 9.28
CA ASP A 300 14.51 1.10 10.16
C ASP A 300 14.43 -0.30 9.50
N LEU A 301 15.36 -0.66 8.61
CA LEU A 301 15.41 -2.01 8.06
C LEU A 301 15.70 -3.04 9.16
N ASN A 302 14.98 -4.15 9.12
CA ASN A 302 15.25 -5.25 10.03
C ASN A 302 16.54 -6.00 9.63
N GLN A 303 17.03 -6.86 10.53
CA GLN A 303 18.29 -7.59 10.29
C GLN A 303 18.26 -8.48 9.05
N ALA A 304 17.10 -9.10 8.73
CA ALA A 304 16.96 -9.95 7.55
C ALA A 304 17.01 -9.14 6.26
N GLN A 305 16.34 -7.99 6.24
CA GLN A 305 16.39 -7.05 5.11
C GLN A 305 17.80 -6.50 4.89
N LEU A 306 18.47 -6.05 5.96
CA LEU A 306 19.83 -5.54 5.88
C LEU A 306 20.81 -6.61 5.36
N ARG A 307 20.70 -7.84 5.86
CA ARG A 307 21.50 -8.98 5.39
C ARG A 307 21.27 -9.23 3.91
N SER A 308 20.01 -9.24 3.45
CA SER A 308 19.67 -9.43 2.03
C SER A 308 20.32 -8.35 1.14
N VAL A 309 20.38 -7.08 1.60
CA VAL A 309 21.06 -6.00 0.86
C VAL A 309 22.56 -6.23 0.80
N LEU A 310 23.20 -6.62 1.91
CA LEU A 310 24.64 -6.91 1.93
C LEU A 310 25.00 -8.10 1.04
N GLU A 311 24.16 -9.15 1.02
CA GLU A 311 24.32 -10.30 0.13
C GLU A 311 24.18 -9.89 -1.36
N ALA A 312 23.20 -9.06 -1.70
CA ALA A 312 23.02 -8.53 -3.04
C ALA A 312 24.21 -7.64 -3.47
N TYR A 313 24.71 -6.82 -2.56
CA TYR A 313 25.90 -6.00 -2.81
C TYR A 313 27.15 -6.83 -3.04
N ALA A 314 27.36 -7.89 -2.27
CA ALA A 314 28.49 -8.78 -2.42
C ALA A 314 28.46 -9.57 -3.75
N GLN A 315 27.28 -9.92 -4.25
CA GLN A 315 27.10 -10.62 -5.52
C GLN A 315 27.50 -9.77 -6.74
N ASP A 316 27.12 -8.49 -6.73
CA ASP A 316 27.34 -7.56 -7.84
C ASP A 316 28.29 -6.44 -7.43
N TYR A 317 29.33 -6.76 -6.67
CA TYR A 317 30.22 -5.78 -6.06
C TYR A 317 30.54 -4.58 -6.96
N ASN A 318 29.97 -3.44 -6.61
CA ASN A 318 30.17 -2.17 -7.30
C ASN A 318 30.26 -1.05 -6.26
N PRO A 319 31.50 -0.56 -5.95
CA PRO A 319 31.73 0.41 -4.89
C PRO A 319 31.35 1.85 -5.30
N THR A 320 30.25 2.00 -6.00
CA THR A 320 29.68 3.29 -6.40
C THR A 320 28.35 3.54 -5.71
N VAL A 321 27.93 4.82 -5.67
CA VAL A 321 26.61 5.21 -5.16
C VAL A 321 25.50 4.44 -5.87
N THR A 322 25.58 4.30 -7.20
CA THR A 322 24.60 3.51 -7.97
C THR A 322 24.70 2.02 -7.66
N GLY A 323 25.88 1.47 -7.40
CA GLY A 323 26.04 0.07 -7.00
C GLY A 323 25.34 -0.22 -5.67
N VAL A 324 25.48 0.67 -4.69
CA VAL A 324 24.73 0.58 -3.42
C VAL A 324 23.23 0.70 -3.63
N ALA A 325 22.77 1.67 -4.43
CA ALA A 325 21.35 1.83 -4.75
C ALA A 325 20.76 0.56 -5.40
N ASN A 326 21.50 -0.05 -6.33
CA ASN A 326 21.13 -1.29 -6.99
C ASN A 326 21.07 -2.48 -6.01
N ALA A 327 21.91 -2.54 -4.99
CA ALA A 327 21.87 -3.59 -3.98
C ALA A 327 20.54 -3.55 -3.18
N PHE A 328 20.06 -2.37 -2.78
CA PHE A 328 18.76 -2.22 -2.14
C PHE A 328 17.62 -2.69 -3.04
N THR A 329 17.60 -2.26 -4.30
CA THR A 329 16.52 -2.60 -5.23
C THR A 329 16.56 -4.08 -5.64
N ARG A 330 17.73 -4.71 -5.70
CA ARG A 330 17.86 -6.14 -5.93
C ARG A 330 17.35 -6.96 -4.75
N ALA A 331 17.73 -6.60 -3.53
CA ALA A 331 17.24 -7.24 -2.32
C ALA A 331 15.71 -7.08 -2.18
N ALA A 332 15.17 -5.95 -2.64
CA ALA A 332 13.73 -5.70 -2.66
C ALA A 332 12.94 -6.72 -3.51
N GLN A 333 13.54 -7.29 -4.57
CA GLN A 333 12.86 -8.26 -5.44
C GLN A 333 12.48 -9.55 -4.71
N HIS A 334 13.14 -9.85 -3.59
CA HIS A 334 12.91 -11.06 -2.79
C HIS A 334 11.99 -10.82 -1.59
N GLN A 335 11.46 -9.60 -1.41
CA GLN A 335 10.49 -9.33 -0.36
C GLN A 335 9.11 -9.84 -0.78
N GLU A 336 8.46 -10.59 0.11
CA GLU A 336 7.10 -11.10 -0.09
C GLU A 336 6.06 -10.00 0.12
N ASP A 337 6.27 -9.14 1.13
CA ASP A 337 5.41 -7.99 1.40
C ASP A 337 5.66 -6.88 0.38
N SER A 338 4.59 -6.42 -0.26
CA SER A 338 4.67 -5.41 -1.33
C SER A 338 5.07 -4.03 -0.82
N GLU A 339 4.72 -3.69 0.41
CA GLU A 339 5.09 -2.43 1.04
C GLU A 339 6.57 -2.44 1.42
N ASP A 340 7.05 -3.55 1.99
CA ASP A 340 8.48 -3.74 2.29
C ASP A 340 9.32 -3.70 1.01
N ARG A 341 8.85 -4.35 -0.06
CA ARG A 341 9.50 -4.30 -1.37
C ARG A 341 9.61 -2.87 -1.89
N PHE A 342 8.49 -2.14 -1.91
CA PHE A 342 8.49 -0.76 -2.38
C PHE A 342 9.35 0.14 -1.48
N HIS A 343 9.30 -0.06 -0.16
CA HIS A 343 10.15 0.66 0.78
C HIS A 343 11.64 0.49 0.46
N MET A 344 12.11 -0.74 0.28
CA MET A 344 13.51 -0.99 -0.03
C MET A 344 13.93 -0.41 -1.39
N GLN A 345 13.05 -0.43 -2.40
CA GLN A 345 13.30 0.25 -3.68
C GLN A 345 13.48 1.76 -3.48
N ALA A 346 12.65 2.37 -2.64
CA ALA A 346 12.74 3.78 -2.32
C ALA A 346 14.03 4.12 -1.54
N VAL A 347 14.50 3.23 -0.65
CA VAL A 347 15.81 3.40 0.03
C VAL A 347 16.95 3.47 -1.00
N GLY A 348 16.93 2.62 -2.02
CA GLY A 348 17.91 2.69 -3.12
C GLY A 348 17.93 4.06 -3.81
N SER A 349 16.76 4.63 -4.07
CA SER A 349 16.66 5.98 -4.65
C SER A 349 17.10 7.08 -3.69
N GLU A 350 16.88 6.90 -2.39
CA GLU A 350 17.33 7.84 -1.35
C GLU A 350 18.87 7.89 -1.27
N VAL A 351 19.54 6.76 -1.46
CA VAL A 351 21.01 6.72 -1.57
C VAL A 351 21.48 7.61 -2.70
N LEU A 352 20.87 7.50 -3.89
CA LEU A 352 21.20 8.38 -5.03
C LEU A 352 20.95 9.85 -4.67
N ARG A 353 19.81 10.17 -4.04
CA ARG A 353 19.44 11.53 -3.69
C ARG A 353 20.42 12.17 -2.71
N VAL A 354 20.78 11.47 -1.63
CA VAL A 354 21.62 12.01 -0.56
C VAL A 354 23.05 12.26 -1.03
N TYR A 355 23.57 11.39 -1.89
CA TYR A 355 24.95 11.51 -2.35
C TYR A 355 25.13 12.43 -3.57
N LEU A 356 24.04 12.75 -4.30
CA LEU A 356 24.13 13.43 -5.60
C LEU A 356 23.31 14.74 -5.69
N ASN A 357 22.79 15.20 -4.58
CA ASN A 357 22.21 16.55 -4.49
C ASN A 357 23.28 17.57 -4.19
#